data_f8f012841ce387d2421b5fce32d7ca86
#
_entry.id   f8f012841ce387d2421b5fce32d7ca86
#
_cell.length_a   1.000
_cell.length_b   1.000
_cell.length_c   1.000
_cell.angle_alpha   90.00
_cell.angle_beta   90.00
_cell.angle_gamma   90.00
#
_symmetry.space_group_name_H-M   'P 1'
#
loop_
_entity.id
_entity.type
_entity.pdbx_description
1 polymer ?
#
loop_
_entity_poly.entity_id
_entity_poly.type
_entity_poly.pdbx_seq_one_letter_code
_entity_poly.pdbx_strand_id
1 'polypeptide(L)'
;MMRPLSAALLVAAALALGGCATAVPPVEVTRFHNAVPGWAPGTRYAIATAPVDGPAAGMPSLEWNSYRAAVDQQLQRQGLVAAGGNEKAPLLVRIAFERAEQADPGRRSPVSVGVGGSTGSYGSGVGLGIGINLGGGPKRMADLQLSVRIDDAATGQAIWEGRALTAVPVKAPAAQPSLAAAKLAEALFKDFPGESGRTISVP
;
A
#
# COMPACT_ATOMS: atom_id res chain seq x y z
N MET A 1 -8.89 40.94 -35.55
CA MET A 1 -7.52 41.10 -34.99
C MET A 1 -7.60 40.83 -33.48
N MET A 2 -7.35 39.62 -33.03
CA MET A 2 -7.31 39.25 -31.60
C MET A 2 -6.03 39.84 -30.99
N ARG A 3 -6.18 40.62 -29.95
CA ARG A 3 -5.08 41.29 -29.25
C ARG A 3 -4.15 40.26 -28.60
N PRO A 4 -2.82 40.39 -28.77
CA PRO A 4 -1.85 39.41 -28.27
C PRO A 4 -1.88 39.22 -26.72
N LEU A 5 -2.39 40.20 -26.01
CA LEU A 5 -2.58 40.10 -24.54
C LEU A 5 -3.56 39.00 -24.12
N SER A 6 -4.62 38.73 -24.90
CA SER A 6 -5.62 37.72 -24.55
C SER A 6 -5.06 36.29 -24.73
N ALA A 7 -4.17 36.09 -25.72
CA ALA A 7 -3.52 34.82 -25.95
C ALA A 7 -2.48 34.50 -24.84
N ALA A 8 -1.75 35.51 -24.37
CA ALA A 8 -0.78 35.34 -23.28
C ALA A 8 -1.45 35.00 -21.95
N LEU A 9 -2.64 35.56 -21.68
CA LEU A 9 -3.40 35.27 -20.45
C LEU A 9 -3.95 33.84 -20.43
N LEU A 10 -4.38 33.31 -21.58
CA LEU A 10 -4.85 31.92 -21.71
C LEU A 10 -3.73 30.90 -21.55
N VAL A 11 -2.53 31.18 -22.05
CA VAL A 11 -1.36 30.31 -21.88
C VAL A 11 -0.88 30.29 -20.42
N ALA A 12 -0.89 31.44 -19.74
CA ALA A 12 -0.55 31.52 -18.31
C ALA A 12 -1.54 30.76 -17.42
N ALA A 13 -2.84 30.82 -17.74
CA ALA A 13 -3.88 30.08 -17.02
C ALA A 13 -3.78 28.55 -17.21
N ALA A 14 -3.36 28.09 -18.41
CA ALA A 14 -3.16 26.67 -18.69
C ALA A 14 -1.95 26.08 -17.95
N LEU A 15 -0.90 26.84 -17.70
CA LEU A 15 0.27 26.43 -16.94
C LEU A 15 0.02 26.33 -15.43
N ALA A 16 -0.97 27.04 -14.90
CA ALA A 16 -1.34 27.00 -13.48
C ALA A 16 -2.13 25.72 -13.09
N LEU A 17 -2.66 24.95 -14.03
CA LEU A 17 -3.38 23.70 -13.81
C LEU A 17 -2.46 22.47 -13.74
N GLY A 18 -1.14 22.64 -13.70
CA GLY A 18 -0.18 21.58 -13.42
C GLY A 18 -0.39 21.06 -11.98
N GLY A 19 -1.43 20.21 -11.80
CA GLY A 19 -1.81 19.66 -10.52
C GLY A 19 -0.63 18.97 -9.86
N CYS A 20 -0.46 19.19 -8.56
CA CYS A 20 0.46 18.46 -7.70
C CYS A 20 0.12 16.96 -7.74
N ALA A 21 0.71 16.22 -8.68
CA ALA A 21 0.67 14.77 -8.66
C ALA A 21 1.44 14.33 -7.41
N THR A 22 0.73 13.97 -6.36
CA THR A 22 1.36 13.33 -5.20
C THR A 22 1.96 12.01 -5.69
N ALA A 23 3.28 11.91 -5.70
CA ALA A 23 3.96 10.68 -6.09
C ALA A 23 3.46 9.55 -5.19
N VAL A 24 2.88 8.53 -5.81
CA VAL A 24 2.45 7.33 -5.09
C VAL A 24 3.71 6.52 -4.80
N PRO A 25 3.98 6.15 -3.54
CA PRO A 25 5.18 5.38 -3.20
C PRO A 25 5.20 4.04 -3.93
N PRO A 26 6.39 3.53 -4.26
CA PRO A 26 6.52 2.21 -4.87
C PRO A 26 6.07 1.12 -3.89
N VAL A 27 5.78 -0.04 -4.45
CA VAL A 27 5.42 -1.25 -3.71
C VAL A 27 6.59 -2.21 -3.76
N GLU A 28 7.08 -2.62 -2.59
CA GLU A 28 8.09 -3.67 -2.46
C GLU A 28 7.40 -5.03 -2.51
N VAL A 29 7.83 -5.88 -3.45
CA VAL A 29 7.21 -7.18 -3.70
C VAL A 29 8.24 -8.28 -3.58
N THR A 30 7.94 -9.28 -2.76
CA THR A 30 8.73 -10.52 -2.63
C THR A 30 7.84 -11.71 -2.89
N ARG A 31 8.35 -12.70 -3.65
CA ARG A 31 7.60 -13.89 -4.04
C ARG A 31 8.43 -15.14 -3.80
N PHE A 32 7.77 -16.25 -3.45
CA PHE A 32 8.39 -17.55 -3.24
C PHE A 32 7.57 -18.65 -3.93
N HIS A 33 8.24 -19.54 -4.64
CA HIS A 33 7.64 -20.75 -5.22
C HIS A 33 8.75 -21.80 -5.46
N ASN A 34 8.41 -23.07 -5.31
CA ASN A 34 9.37 -24.16 -5.49
C ASN A 34 9.61 -24.50 -6.96
N ALA A 35 8.59 -24.31 -7.79
CA ALA A 35 8.64 -24.46 -9.24
C ALA A 35 7.77 -23.36 -9.85
N VAL A 36 8.03 -23.04 -11.13
CA VAL A 36 7.14 -22.12 -11.84
C VAL A 36 5.75 -22.76 -11.89
N PRO A 37 4.72 -22.14 -11.28
CA PRO A 37 3.38 -22.70 -11.30
C PRO A 37 2.89 -22.82 -12.74
N GLY A 38 2.88 -24.03 -13.27
CA GLY A 38 2.43 -24.37 -14.62
C GLY A 38 0.91 -24.61 -14.65
N TRP A 39 0.12 -23.69 -14.10
CA TRP A 39 -1.33 -23.83 -14.15
C TRP A 39 -1.83 -23.64 -15.58
N ALA A 40 -2.63 -24.62 -16.05
CA ALA A 40 -3.30 -24.45 -17.31
C ALA A 40 -4.32 -23.31 -17.24
N PRO A 41 -4.50 -22.52 -18.31
CA PRO A 41 -5.61 -21.58 -18.40
C PRO A 41 -6.93 -22.27 -18.07
N GLY A 42 -7.75 -21.62 -17.25
CA GLY A 42 -9.02 -22.18 -16.76
C GLY A 42 -8.88 -23.02 -15.47
N THR A 43 -7.67 -23.18 -14.90
CA THR A 43 -7.53 -23.83 -13.59
C THR A 43 -8.36 -23.09 -12.54
N ARG A 44 -9.15 -23.86 -11.78
CA ARG A 44 -10.07 -23.30 -10.78
C ARG A 44 -9.37 -23.03 -9.45
N TYR A 45 -9.79 -21.97 -8.78
CA TYR A 45 -9.37 -21.64 -7.43
C TYR A 45 -10.56 -21.29 -6.53
N ALA A 46 -10.41 -21.58 -5.25
CA ALA A 46 -11.29 -21.08 -4.19
C ALA A 46 -10.52 -20.11 -3.29
N ILE A 47 -11.15 -19.03 -2.85
CA ILE A 47 -10.57 -18.12 -1.87
C ILE A 47 -11.07 -18.54 -0.50
N ALA A 48 -10.17 -18.74 0.45
CA ALA A 48 -10.49 -19.03 1.84
C ALA A 48 -11.33 -17.90 2.45
N THR A 49 -12.35 -18.27 3.22
CA THR A 49 -13.44 -17.37 3.61
C THR A 49 -13.08 -16.28 4.62
N ALA A 50 -11.93 -16.33 5.28
CA ALA A 50 -11.41 -15.28 6.15
C ALA A 50 -9.98 -15.59 6.61
N PRO A 51 -9.24 -14.60 7.16
CA PRO A 51 -7.98 -14.88 7.85
C PRO A 51 -8.24 -15.84 9.01
N VAL A 52 -7.38 -16.85 9.12
CA VAL A 52 -7.55 -17.94 10.13
C VAL A 52 -7.18 -17.46 11.52
N ASP A 53 -6.46 -16.33 11.65
CA ASP A 53 -5.87 -15.84 12.88
C ASP A 53 -6.22 -14.36 13.14
N GLY A 54 -6.47 -14.03 14.40
CA GLY A 54 -6.71 -12.66 14.87
C GLY A 54 -8.10 -12.43 15.48
N PRO A 55 -8.32 -11.26 16.14
CA PRO A 55 -9.56 -10.96 16.87
C PRO A 55 -10.82 -10.86 15.97
N ALA A 56 -10.65 -10.81 14.65
CA ALA A 56 -11.73 -10.84 13.66
C ALA A 56 -11.77 -12.16 12.87
N ALA A 57 -11.18 -13.22 13.38
CA ALA A 57 -11.18 -14.53 12.75
C ALA A 57 -12.61 -14.99 12.40
N GLY A 58 -12.84 -15.29 11.14
CA GLY A 58 -14.12 -15.84 10.67
C GLY A 58 -15.17 -14.80 10.21
N MET A 59 -14.97 -13.49 10.40
CA MET A 59 -15.90 -12.47 9.93
C MET A 59 -15.29 -11.64 8.79
N PRO A 60 -15.87 -11.66 7.57
CA PRO A 60 -15.41 -10.81 6.47
C PRO A 60 -15.70 -9.34 6.80
N SER A 61 -14.65 -8.53 6.97
CA SER A 61 -14.80 -7.08 7.04
C SER A 61 -14.97 -6.46 5.65
N LEU A 62 -15.52 -5.24 5.58
CA LEU A 62 -15.59 -4.50 4.32
C LEU A 62 -14.20 -4.27 3.71
N GLU A 63 -13.20 -4.08 4.56
CA GLU A 63 -11.82 -3.93 4.14
C GLU A 63 -11.29 -5.25 3.54
N TRP A 64 -11.51 -6.38 4.21
CA TRP A 64 -11.14 -7.69 3.68
C TRP A 64 -11.79 -7.98 2.32
N ASN A 65 -13.06 -7.60 2.13
CA ASN A 65 -13.75 -7.75 0.85
C ASN A 65 -13.05 -6.95 -0.27
N SER A 66 -12.48 -5.78 0.03
CA SER A 66 -11.74 -4.99 -0.95
C SER A 66 -10.46 -5.71 -1.39
N TYR A 67 -9.69 -6.28 -0.46
CA TYR A 67 -8.50 -7.07 -0.78
C TYR A 67 -8.84 -8.36 -1.52
N ARG A 68 -9.88 -9.06 -1.07
CA ARG A 68 -10.38 -10.27 -1.74
C ARG A 68 -10.75 -9.98 -3.20
N ALA A 69 -11.53 -8.94 -3.45
CA ALA A 69 -11.94 -8.58 -4.81
C ALA A 69 -10.76 -8.18 -5.70
N ALA A 70 -9.78 -7.45 -5.15
CA ALA A 70 -8.59 -7.07 -5.88
C ALA A 70 -7.72 -8.29 -6.26
N VAL A 71 -7.53 -9.23 -5.33
CA VAL A 71 -6.79 -10.47 -5.59
C VAL A 71 -7.54 -11.35 -6.60
N ASP A 72 -8.85 -11.51 -6.43
CA ASP A 72 -9.73 -12.25 -7.35
C ASP A 72 -9.58 -11.74 -8.79
N GLN A 73 -9.65 -10.42 -8.96
CA GLN A 73 -9.47 -9.80 -10.27
C GLN A 73 -8.09 -10.10 -10.89
N GLN A 74 -7.03 -10.10 -10.07
CA GLN A 74 -5.69 -10.40 -10.58
C GLN A 74 -5.54 -11.87 -10.97
N LEU A 75 -6.07 -12.80 -10.19
CA LEU A 75 -6.06 -14.23 -10.52
C LEU A 75 -6.79 -14.52 -11.83
N GLN A 76 -7.94 -13.88 -12.05
CA GLN A 76 -8.66 -13.97 -13.31
C GLN A 76 -7.86 -13.42 -14.49
N ARG A 77 -7.12 -12.32 -14.30
CA ARG A 77 -6.21 -11.79 -15.34
C ARG A 77 -5.08 -12.75 -15.67
N GLN A 78 -4.66 -13.60 -14.72
CA GLN A 78 -3.69 -14.68 -14.97
C GLN A 78 -4.32 -15.92 -15.64
N GLY A 79 -5.61 -15.85 -16.01
CA GLY A 79 -6.32 -16.94 -16.69
C GLY A 79 -6.88 -18.00 -15.75
N LEU A 80 -6.88 -17.77 -14.44
CA LEU A 80 -7.52 -18.65 -13.47
C LEU A 80 -9.02 -18.35 -13.38
N VAL A 81 -9.82 -19.34 -12.93
CA VAL A 81 -11.28 -19.23 -12.85
C VAL A 81 -11.73 -19.44 -11.40
N ALA A 82 -12.49 -18.49 -10.86
CA ALA A 82 -13.06 -18.65 -9.53
C ALA A 82 -14.06 -19.81 -9.49
N ALA A 83 -13.92 -20.71 -8.52
CA ALA A 83 -14.90 -21.77 -8.28
C ALA A 83 -16.18 -21.17 -7.68
N GLY A 84 -17.33 -21.59 -8.17
CA GLY A 84 -18.63 -21.16 -7.69
C GLY A 84 -19.10 -21.99 -6.50
N GLY A 85 -19.59 -21.34 -5.44
CA GLY A 85 -20.28 -21.98 -4.32
C GLY A 85 -19.50 -23.14 -3.67
N ASN A 86 -20.04 -24.35 -3.73
CA ASN A 86 -19.47 -25.56 -3.16
C ASN A 86 -18.59 -26.38 -4.13
N GLU A 87 -18.22 -25.82 -5.26
CA GLU A 87 -17.36 -26.52 -6.21
C GLU A 87 -15.97 -26.75 -5.63
N LYS A 88 -15.45 -27.97 -5.79
CA LYS A 88 -14.06 -28.28 -5.43
C LYS A 88 -13.11 -27.61 -6.42
N ALA A 89 -12.18 -26.83 -5.89
CA ALA A 89 -11.11 -26.21 -6.66
C ALA A 89 -9.78 -26.88 -6.33
N PRO A 90 -8.90 -27.13 -7.29
CA PRO A 90 -7.57 -27.68 -7.03
C PRO A 90 -6.65 -26.69 -6.30
N LEU A 91 -6.96 -25.39 -6.37
CA LEU A 91 -6.17 -24.36 -5.72
C LEU A 91 -6.97 -23.69 -4.60
N LEU A 92 -6.33 -23.49 -3.45
CA LEU A 92 -6.87 -22.72 -2.33
C LEU A 92 -6.03 -21.45 -2.13
N VAL A 93 -6.67 -20.30 -2.28
CA VAL A 93 -6.04 -18.99 -2.12
C VAL A 93 -6.33 -18.43 -0.73
N ARG A 94 -5.28 -18.12 0.02
CA ARG A 94 -5.35 -17.47 1.33
C ARG A 94 -4.87 -16.04 1.21
N ILE A 95 -5.61 -15.12 1.78
CA ILE A 95 -5.32 -13.69 1.74
C ILE A 95 -5.21 -13.19 3.17
N ALA A 96 -4.13 -12.48 3.47
CA ALA A 96 -3.97 -11.72 4.70
C ALA A 96 -3.55 -10.29 4.35
N PHE A 97 -4.05 -9.33 5.10
CA PHE A 97 -3.62 -7.94 4.98
C PHE A 97 -3.35 -7.38 6.37
N GLU A 98 -2.39 -6.47 6.42
CA GLU A 98 -2.01 -5.78 7.63
C GLU A 98 -1.92 -4.28 7.36
N ARG A 99 -2.34 -3.50 8.36
CA ARG A 99 -2.22 -2.05 8.36
C ARG A 99 -1.67 -1.61 9.71
N ALA A 100 -0.50 -1.00 9.70
CA ALA A 100 0.11 -0.41 10.88
C ALA A 100 0.27 1.10 10.66
N GLU A 101 -0.15 1.91 11.63
CA GLU A 101 0.05 3.36 11.57
C GLU A 101 1.23 3.75 12.46
N GLN A 102 2.22 4.36 11.87
CA GLN A 102 3.41 4.83 12.57
C GLN A 102 3.48 6.35 12.54
N ALA A 103 3.87 6.95 13.67
CA ALA A 103 4.28 8.34 13.68
C ALA A 103 5.68 8.43 13.07
N ASP A 104 5.89 9.35 12.11
CA ASP A 104 7.20 9.59 11.52
C ASP A 104 8.17 10.06 12.63
N PRO A 105 9.18 9.26 12.99
CA PRO A 105 10.12 9.59 14.06
C PRO A 105 11.04 10.80 13.71
N GLY A 106 11.04 11.24 12.46
CA GLY A 106 11.90 12.31 11.96
C GLY A 106 11.36 13.73 12.11
N ARG A 107 10.12 13.93 12.56
CA ARG A 107 9.53 15.26 12.70
C ARG A 107 9.31 15.65 14.15
N ARG A 108 9.98 16.74 14.54
CA ARG A 108 9.79 17.41 15.84
C ARG A 108 8.35 17.92 15.97
N SER A 109 7.82 17.88 17.19
CA SER A 109 6.51 18.45 17.52
C SER A 109 6.37 19.89 17.00
N PRO A 110 5.17 20.32 16.54
CA PRO A 110 4.95 21.66 16.02
C PRO A 110 5.19 22.77 17.06
N VAL A 111 5.24 22.41 18.33
CA VAL A 111 5.56 23.31 19.43
C VAL A 111 6.71 22.73 20.23
N SER A 112 7.82 23.43 20.29
CA SER A 112 8.93 23.15 21.21
C SER A 112 9.03 24.27 22.22
N VAL A 113 8.98 23.92 23.50
CA VAL A 113 9.33 24.84 24.60
C VAL A 113 10.75 24.55 24.98
N GLY A 114 11.64 25.49 24.71
CA GLY A 114 13.05 25.42 25.08
C GLY A 114 13.34 26.40 26.20
N VAL A 115 14.00 25.94 27.28
CA VAL A 115 14.64 26.80 28.28
C VAL A 115 16.13 26.86 27.89
N GLY A 116 16.56 28.02 27.40
CA GLY A 116 17.94 28.27 27.02
C GLY A 116 18.58 29.20 28.02
N GLY A 117 19.67 28.78 28.70
CA GLY A 117 20.55 29.65 29.48
C GLY A 117 21.77 29.97 28.65
N SER A 118 22.11 31.26 28.44
CA SER A 118 23.37 31.70 27.88
C SER A 118 24.23 32.34 28.96
N THR A 119 25.43 31.84 29.16
CA THR A 119 26.47 32.49 29.99
C THR A 119 27.41 33.24 29.07
N GLY A 120 27.30 34.53 29.05
CA GLY A 120 28.26 35.42 28.38
C GLY A 120 28.85 36.42 29.35
N SER A 121 30.02 36.99 29.02
CA SER A 121 30.81 37.90 29.89
C SER A 121 30.09 39.19 30.31
N TYR A 122 28.84 39.41 29.92
CA TYR A 122 28.01 40.58 30.23
C TYR A 122 26.59 40.22 30.72
N GLY A 123 26.47 39.18 31.53
CA GLY A 123 25.19 38.88 32.17
C GLY A 123 24.60 37.52 31.80
N SER A 124 24.10 36.81 32.81
CA SER A 124 23.35 35.58 32.65
C SER A 124 21.88 35.93 32.44
N GLY A 125 21.35 35.53 31.30
CA GLY A 125 19.92 35.67 30.96
C GLY A 125 19.28 34.32 30.79
N VAL A 126 18.15 34.06 31.48
CA VAL A 126 17.29 32.90 31.22
C VAL A 126 16.21 33.36 30.29
N GLY A 127 16.20 32.82 29.06
CA GLY A 127 15.18 33.09 28.04
C GLY A 127 14.28 31.89 27.88
N LEU A 128 12.95 32.11 27.97
CA LEU A 128 11.94 31.16 27.54
C LEU A 128 11.67 31.41 26.06
N GLY A 129 12.08 30.50 25.22
CA GLY A 129 11.78 30.54 23.78
C GLY A 129 10.64 29.59 23.43
N ILE A 130 9.58 30.13 22.84
CA ILE A 130 8.53 29.30 22.22
C ILE A 130 8.83 29.25 20.72
N GLY A 131 9.29 28.12 20.26
CA GLY A 131 9.48 27.84 18.82
C GLY A 131 8.17 27.31 18.23
N ILE A 132 7.56 28.06 17.33
CA ILE A 132 6.40 27.59 16.56
C ILE A 132 6.93 27.09 15.23
N ASN A 133 6.87 25.76 15.01
CA ASN A 133 7.21 25.16 13.73
C ASN A 133 5.96 25.16 12.84
N LEU A 134 5.84 26.12 11.94
CA LEU A 134 4.75 26.24 10.97
C LEU A 134 4.85 25.22 9.81
N GLY A 135 5.86 24.38 9.80
CA GLY A 135 6.03 23.32 8.80
C GLY A 135 5.27 22.06 9.20
N GLY A 136 4.02 21.93 8.80
CA GLY A 136 3.10 20.78 8.92
C GLY A 136 3.46 19.70 9.96
N GLY A 137 2.51 19.34 10.83
CA GLY A 137 2.70 18.35 11.89
C GLY A 137 3.27 17.00 11.40
N PRO A 138 3.62 16.08 12.32
CA PRO A 138 4.22 14.81 11.98
C PRO A 138 3.33 14.08 10.96
N LYS A 139 3.92 13.71 9.84
CA LYS A 139 3.21 12.89 8.83
C LYS A 139 3.07 11.51 9.42
N ARG A 140 1.84 11.13 9.78
CA ARG A 140 1.55 9.76 10.14
C ARG A 140 1.56 8.93 8.86
N MET A 141 2.37 7.87 8.87
CA MET A 141 2.47 6.91 7.78
C MET A 141 1.64 5.68 8.12
N ALA A 142 1.00 5.10 7.12
CA ALA A 142 0.39 3.80 7.19
C ALA A 142 1.27 2.83 6.39
N ASP A 143 1.79 1.82 7.06
CA ASP A 143 2.43 0.67 6.45
C ASP A 143 1.32 -0.30 6.07
N LEU A 144 1.23 -0.62 4.78
CA LEU A 144 0.21 -1.49 4.22
C LEU A 144 0.88 -2.74 3.67
N GLN A 145 0.40 -3.90 4.05
CA GLN A 145 0.91 -5.18 3.57
C GLN A 145 -0.23 -6.04 3.06
N LEU A 146 -0.04 -6.63 1.89
CA LEU A 146 -0.87 -7.70 1.35
C LEU A 146 -0.02 -8.97 1.22
N SER A 147 -0.47 -10.07 1.81
CA SER A 147 0.12 -11.39 1.67
C SER A 147 -0.90 -12.32 1.00
N VAL A 148 -0.46 -13.02 -0.05
CA VAL A 148 -1.27 -14.02 -0.74
C VAL A 148 -0.49 -15.32 -0.79
N ARG A 149 -1.15 -16.40 -0.43
CA ARG A 149 -0.62 -17.76 -0.53
C ARG A 149 -1.58 -18.61 -1.35
N ILE A 150 -1.02 -19.38 -2.27
CA ILE A 150 -1.77 -20.32 -3.11
C ILE A 150 -1.29 -21.73 -2.76
N ASP A 151 -2.20 -22.54 -2.26
CA ASP A 151 -1.96 -23.92 -1.86
C ASP A 151 -2.56 -24.89 -2.86
N ASP A 152 -1.96 -26.07 -2.99
CA ASP A 152 -2.65 -27.22 -3.53
C ASP A 152 -3.75 -27.65 -2.54
N ALA A 153 -4.99 -27.67 -2.98
CA ALA A 153 -6.12 -27.93 -2.11
C ALA A 153 -6.20 -29.37 -1.60
N ALA A 154 -5.57 -30.32 -2.30
CA ALA A 154 -5.57 -31.73 -1.91
C ALA A 154 -4.49 -32.03 -0.85
N THR A 155 -3.32 -31.40 -0.97
CA THR A 155 -2.17 -31.65 -0.07
C THR A 155 -1.98 -30.60 0.99
N GLY A 156 -2.55 -29.39 0.81
CA GLY A 156 -2.33 -28.23 1.66
C GLY A 156 -0.93 -27.60 1.53
N GLN A 157 -0.12 -28.08 0.57
CA GLN A 157 1.22 -27.55 0.35
C GLN A 157 1.15 -26.19 -0.37
N ALA A 158 1.98 -25.25 0.06
CA ALA A 158 2.15 -23.99 -0.64
C ALA A 158 2.82 -24.21 -2.00
N ILE A 159 2.19 -23.72 -3.06
CA ILE A 159 2.72 -23.73 -4.41
C ILE A 159 3.38 -22.39 -4.70
N TRP A 160 2.76 -21.30 -4.24
CA TRP A 160 3.21 -19.94 -4.43
C TRP A 160 2.82 -19.06 -3.23
N GLU A 161 3.73 -18.20 -2.84
CA GLU A 161 3.51 -17.19 -1.82
C GLU A 161 4.03 -15.84 -2.30
N GLY A 162 3.32 -14.76 -2.01
CA GLY A 162 3.74 -13.43 -2.34
C GLY A 162 3.36 -12.41 -1.28
N ARG A 163 4.22 -11.41 -1.11
CA ARG A 163 4.03 -10.31 -0.18
C ARG A 163 4.31 -8.99 -0.90
N ALA A 164 3.41 -8.03 -0.75
CA ALA A 164 3.52 -6.67 -1.25
C ALA A 164 3.41 -5.69 -0.08
N LEU A 165 4.36 -4.75 0.02
CA LEU A 165 4.43 -3.74 1.08
C LEU A 165 4.56 -2.36 0.48
N THR A 166 3.91 -1.38 1.10
CA THR A 166 4.11 0.04 0.79
C THR A 166 3.83 0.89 2.03
N ALA A 167 4.45 2.06 2.11
CA ALA A 167 4.19 3.04 3.16
C ALA A 167 3.59 4.31 2.54
N VAL A 168 2.42 4.71 2.99
CA VAL A 168 1.70 5.87 2.46
C VAL A 168 1.29 6.83 3.58
N PRO A 169 1.21 8.16 3.34
CA PRO A 169 0.63 9.05 4.33
C PRO A 169 -0.81 8.64 4.67
N VAL A 170 -1.16 8.58 5.96
CA VAL A 170 -2.49 8.15 6.43
C VAL A 170 -3.64 8.89 5.76
N LYS A 171 -3.43 10.19 5.45
CA LYS A 171 -4.43 11.04 4.80
C LYS A 171 -4.41 10.98 3.27
N ALA A 172 -3.48 10.22 2.67
CA ALA A 172 -3.41 10.11 1.21
C ALA A 172 -4.55 9.23 0.67
N PRO A 173 -5.07 9.50 -0.53
CA PRO A 173 -6.04 8.61 -1.17
C PRO A 173 -5.56 7.17 -1.28
N ALA A 174 -4.26 6.96 -1.49
CA ALA A 174 -3.63 5.64 -1.55
C ALA A 174 -3.73 4.84 -0.24
N ALA A 175 -4.07 5.46 0.91
CA ALA A 175 -4.31 4.79 2.17
C ALA A 175 -5.75 4.27 2.31
N GLN A 176 -6.65 4.60 1.37
CA GLN A 176 -8.02 4.08 1.37
C GLN A 176 -8.01 2.59 1.02
N PRO A 177 -8.76 1.74 1.73
CA PRO A 177 -8.71 0.29 1.57
C PRO A 177 -8.86 -0.20 0.13
N SER A 178 -9.81 0.35 -0.63
CA SER A 178 -10.05 -0.06 -2.02
C SER A 178 -8.88 0.27 -2.96
N LEU A 179 -8.28 1.46 -2.80
CA LEU A 179 -7.15 1.89 -3.62
C LEU A 179 -5.87 1.14 -3.23
N ALA A 180 -5.64 0.97 -1.92
CA ALA A 180 -4.54 0.19 -1.39
C ALA A 180 -4.59 -1.27 -1.87
N ALA A 181 -5.76 -1.91 -1.76
CA ALA A 181 -5.96 -3.28 -2.19
C ALA A 181 -5.68 -3.46 -3.68
N ALA A 182 -6.22 -2.57 -4.53
CA ALA A 182 -5.99 -2.62 -5.97
C ALA A 182 -4.51 -2.48 -6.33
N LYS A 183 -3.83 -1.47 -5.75
CA LYS A 183 -2.41 -1.22 -6.01
C LYS A 183 -1.51 -2.36 -5.53
N LEU A 184 -1.71 -2.84 -4.30
CA LEU A 184 -0.92 -3.94 -3.74
C LEU A 184 -1.12 -5.24 -4.52
N ALA A 185 -2.36 -5.57 -4.89
CA ALA A 185 -2.65 -6.75 -5.69
C ALA A 185 -2.05 -6.64 -7.10
N GLU A 186 -2.20 -5.50 -7.78
CA GLU A 186 -1.59 -5.27 -9.09
C GLU A 186 -0.08 -5.44 -9.05
N ALA A 187 0.61 -4.81 -8.09
CA ALA A 187 2.05 -4.95 -7.93
C ALA A 187 2.45 -6.39 -7.61
N LEU A 188 1.71 -7.08 -6.74
CA LEU A 188 1.99 -8.45 -6.33
C LEU A 188 1.94 -9.44 -7.49
N PHE A 189 0.96 -9.28 -8.39
CA PHE A 189 0.75 -10.18 -9.54
C PHE A 189 1.40 -9.68 -10.84
N LYS A 190 2.08 -8.53 -10.82
CA LYS A 190 2.84 -8.07 -11.98
C LYS A 190 3.91 -9.11 -12.36
N ASP A 191 3.97 -9.47 -13.64
CA ASP A 191 4.92 -10.48 -14.17
C ASP A 191 4.83 -11.83 -13.41
N PHE A 192 3.62 -12.22 -12.99
CA PHE A 192 3.37 -13.48 -12.29
C PHE A 192 3.89 -14.69 -13.07
N PRO A 193 4.51 -15.70 -12.42
CA PRO A 193 4.70 -15.89 -10.98
C PRO A 193 5.85 -15.09 -10.37
N GLY A 194 6.69 -14.44 -11.18
CA GLY A 194 7.85 -13.68 -10.77
C GLY A 194 9.08 -14.53 -10.48
N GLU A 195 10.17 -13.91 -10.07
CA GLU A 195 11.40 -14.59 -9.65
C GLU A 195 11.31 -14.93 -8.16
N SER A 196 11.56 -16.22 -7.82
CA SER A 196 11.46 -16.72 -6.45
C SER A 196 12.62 -16.21 -5.58
N GLY A 197 12.29 -15.71 -4.37
CA GLY A 197 13.29 -15.27 -3.38
C GLY A 197 13.83 -13.85 -3.62
N ARG A 198 13.37 -13.14 -4.65
CA ARG A 198 13.82 -11.78 -4.96
C ARG A 198 12.78 -10.72 -4.58
N THR A 199 13.25 -9.65 -3.96
CA THR A 199 12.43 -8.45 -3.74
C THR A 199 12.63 -7.47 -4.89
N ILE A 200 11.53 -6.98 -5.45
CA ILE A 200 11.49 -5.97 -6.50
C ILE A 200 10.67 -4.77 -6.05
N SER A 201 11.00 -3.59 -6.58
CA SER A 201 10.23 -2.35 -6.37
C SER A 201 9.36 -2.06 -7.59
N VAL A 202 8.05 -1.99 -7.39
CA VAL A 202 7.05 -1.72 -8.43
C VAL A 202 6.51 -0.30 -8.24
N PRO A 203 6.59 0.58 -9.26
CA PRO A 203 6.13 1.98 -9.21
C PRO A 203 4.64 2.14 -8.92
#